data_cf6e030aa9682b74d035ea0373db62f6
#
_entry.id   cf6e030aa9682b74d035ea0373db62f6
#
_cell.length_a   1.000
_cell.length_b   1.000
_cell.length_c   1.000
_cell.angle_alpha   90.00
_cell.angle_beta   90.00
_cell.angle_gamma   90.00
#
_symmetry.space_group_name_H-M   'P 1'
#
loop_
_entity.id
_entity.type
_entity.pdbx_description
1 polymer ?
#
loop_
_entity_poly.entity_id
_entity_poly.type
_entity_poly.pdbx_seq_one_letter_code
_entity_poly.pdbx_strand_id
1 'polypeptide(L)'
;MKEDNKQTLLDRRYLRMALIWAENSYCRRRKVGALVVKDKMIISDGYNGTPSGFENVCEDDNNVTKPYVLHAEANAITKLARSSNNSDGATLYVTASPCIECSKLIIQAGIRRVVYDEQYRLNDGVELLKR
;
A
#
# COMPACT_ATOMS: atom_id res chain seq x y z
N MET A 1 -15.67 -22.80 3.89
CA MET A 1 -15.90 -23.16 2.49
C MET A 1 -14.58 -23.16 1.74
N LYS A 2 -14.44 -24.05 0.78
CA LYS A 2 -13.16 -24.24 0.07
C LYS A 2 -12.68 -22.98 -0.64
N GLU A 3 -13.58 -22.26 -1.29
CA GLU A 3 -13.20 -21.04 -2.01
C GLU A 3 -12.78 -19.93 -1.07
N ASP A 4 -13.51 -19.75 0.04
CA ASP A 4 -13.15 -18.75 1.05
C ASP A 4 -11.79 -19.07 1.66
N ASN A 5 -11.51 -20.36 1.89
CA ASN A 5 -10.22 -20.78 2.42
C ASN A 5 -9.08 -20.49 1.45
N LYS A 6 -9.32 -20.72 0.15
CA LYS A 6 -8.32 -20.42 -0.87
C LYS A 6 -8.03 -18.92 -0.94
N GLN A 7 -9.08 -18.11 -0.93
CA GLN A 7 -8.92 -16.66 -0.99
C GLN A 7 -8.21 -16.14 0.26
N THR A 8 -8.58 -16.64 1.44
CA THR A 8 -7.94 -16.27 2.69
C THR A 8 -6.46 -16.63 2.68
N LEU A 9 -6.13 -17.82 2.17
CA LEU A 9 -4.74 -18.26 2.09
C LEU A 9 -3.93 -17.39 1.14
N LEU A 10 -4.49 -17.04 -0.02
CA LEU A 10 -3.84 -16.13 -0.96
C LEU A 10 -3.63 -14.75 -0.34
N ASP A 11 -4.66 -14.23 0.34
CA ASP A 11 -4.56 -12.93 1.01
C ASP A 11 -3.41 -12.93 2.01
N ARG A 12 -3.27 -13.97 2.80
CA ARG A 12 -2.18 -14.08 3.76
C ARG A 12 -0.82 -14.12 3.09
N ARG A 13 -0.72 -14.82 1.98
CA ARG A 13 0.54 -14.92 1.23
C ARG A 13 0.93 -13.60 0.60
N TYR A 14 -0.02 -12.91 -0.01
CA TYR A 14 0.24 -11.58 -0.56
C TYR A 14 0.62 -10.58 0.54
N LEU A 15 -0.05 -10.65 1.70
CA LEU A 15 0.32 -9.79 2.83
C LEU A 15 1.73 -10.07 3.32
N ARG A 16 2.14 -11.35 3.36
CA ARG A 16 3.52 -11.69 3.73
C ARG A 16 4.52 -11.13 2.73
N MET A 17 4.19 -11.16 1.44
CA MET A 17 5.03 -10.56 0.41
C MET A 17 5.13 -9.04 0.62
N ALA A 18 4.02 -8.40 0.95
CA ALA A 18 4.01 -6.98 1.25
C ALA A 18 4.86 -6.65 2.49
N LEU A 19 4.82 -7.50 3.51
CA LEU A 19 5.65 -7.35 4.70
C LEU A 19 7.13 -7.45 4.37
N ILE A 20 7.51 -8.41 3.54
CA ILE A 20 8.89 -8.53 3.08
C ILE A 20 9.28 -7.30 2.29
N TRP A 21 8.38 -6.81 1.44
CA TRP A 21 8.65 -5.64 0.60
C TRP A 21 8.83 -4.37 1.43
N ALA A 22 8.15 -4.29 2.57
CA ALA A 22 8.29 -3.18 3.50
C ALA A 22 9.73 -3.03 4.02
N GLU A 23 10.50 -4.12 4.03
CA GLU A 23 11.89 -4.09 4.49
C GLU A 23 12.79 -3.20 3.61
N ASN A 24 12.34 -2.88 2.40
CA ASN A 24 13.08 -1.97 1.53
C ASN A 24 12.99 -0.52 1.96
N SER A 25 12.03 -0.18 2.81
CA SER A 25 11.83 1.20 3.26
C SER A 25 13.00 1.67 4.14
N TYR A 26 13.43 2.90 3.93
CA TYR A 26 14.44 3.55 4.77
C TYR A 26 13.82 4.34 5.91
N CYS A 27 12.49 4.40 5.99
CA CYS A 27 11.83 5.14 7.05
C CYS A 27 12.02 4.45 8.40
N ARG A 28 12.35 5.24 9.43
CA ARG A 28 12.60 4.71 10.76
C ARG A 28 11.33 4.55 11.60
N ARG A 29 10.39 5.48 11.43
CA ARG A 29 9.18 5.49 12.26
C ARG A 29 8.27 4.31 11.94
N ARG A 30 8.17 3.96 10.67
CA ARG A 30 7.34 2.85 10.23
C ARG A 30 7.73 2.43 8.83
N LYS A 31 7.77 1.14 8.61
CA LYS A 31 8.01 0.57 7.29
C LYS A 31 6.73 -0.11 6.81
N VAL A 32 6.24 0.31 5.67
CA VAL A 32 4.99 -0.18 5.09
C VAL A 32 5.26 -0.68 3.67
N GLY A 33 4.65 -1.80 3.33
CA GLY A 33 4.74 -2.36 1.99
C GLY A 33 3.36 -2.56 1.41
N ALA A 34 3.27 -2.48 0.09
CA ALA A 34 2.01 -2.63 -0.63
C ALA A 34 2.21 -3.38 -1.93
N LEU A 35 1.20 -4.18 -2.30
CA LEU A 35 1.14 -4.86 -3.59
C LEU A 35 -0.21 -4.60 -4.22
N VAL A 36 -0.22 -4.39 -5.53
CA VAL A 36 -1.46 -4.31 -6.31
C VAL A 36 -1.55 -5.59 -7.14
N VAL A 37 -2.64 -6.33 -6.96
CA VAL A 37 -2.86 -7.63 -7.60
C VAL A 37 -4.12 -7.57 -8.45
N LYS A 38 -4.02 -8.01 -9.68
CA LYS A 38 -5.16 -8.07 -10.60
C LYS A 38 -5.08 -9.36 -11.39
N ASP A 39 -6.18 -10.09 -11.45
CA ASP A 39 -6.25 -11.37 -12.16
C ASP A 39 -5.13 -12.33 -11.72
N LYS A 40 -4.88 -12.39 -10.41
CA LYS A 40 -3.86 -13.23 -9.78
C LYS A 40 -2.45 -12.89 -10.20
N MET A 41 -2.23 -11.68 -10.70
CA MET A 41 -0.90 -11.18 -11.07
C MET A 41 -0.56 -9.95 -10.23
N ILE A 42 0.64 -9.91 -9.71
CA ILE A 42 1.15 -8.71 -9.05
C ILE A 42 1.53 -7.72 -10.15
N ILE A 43 0.76 -6.64 -10.26
CA ILE A 43 0.99 -5.65 -11.32
C ILE A 43 1.73 -4.41 -10.82
N SER A 44 1.85 -4.24 -9.52
CA SER A 44 2.63 -3.16 -8.93
C SER A 44 2.97 -3.47 -7.50
N ASP A 45 3.95 -2.75 -6.98
CA ASP A 45 4.40 -2.85 -5.62
C ASP A 45 4.88 -1.48 -5.15
N GLY A 46 4.98 -1.31 -3.85
CA GLY A 46 5.50 -0.08 -3.28
C GLY A 46 5.87 -0.24 -1.83
N TYR A 47 6.70 0.67 -1.36
CA TYR A 47 7.01 0.82 0.06
C TYR A 47 7.14 2.32 0.32
N ASN A 48 6.97 2.72 1.58
CA ASN A 48 7.02 4.14 1.89
C ASN A 48 8.45 4.69 1.80
N GLY A 49 8.56 5.91 1.33
CA GLY A 49 9.86 6.53 1.15
C GLY A 49 9.78 7.87 0.46
N THR A 50 10.94 8.50 0.31
CA THR A 50 11.06 9.76 -0.38
C THR A 50 10.92 9.56 -1.90
N PRO A 51 10.62 10.64 -2.66
CA PRO A 51 10.53 10.51 -4.12
C PRO A 51 11.85 10.05 -4.73
N SER A 52 11.77 9.42 -5.89
CA SER A 52 12.94 8.91 -6.60
C SER A 52 13.98 10.01 -6.81
N GLY A 53 15.22 9.71 -6.46
CA GLY A 53 16.32 10.65 -6.61
C GLY A 53 16.54 11.56 -5.41
N PHE A 54 15.64 11.54 -4.45
CA PHE A 54 15.82 12.30 -3.20
C PHE A 54 16.64 11.46 -2.21
N GLU A 55 17.14 12.11 -1.19
CA GLU A 55 17.85 11.41 -0.11
C GLU A 55 16.93 10.41 0.59
N ASN A 56 17.48 9.25 0.97
CA ASN A 56 16.72 8.20 1.62
C ASN A 56 16.57 8.42 3.12
N VAL A 57 16.07 9.59 3.50
CA VAL A 57 15.84 9.98 4.89
C VAL A 57 14.43 10.51 5.02
N CYS A 58 13.57 9.72 5.64
CA CYS A 58 12.14 10.04 5.75
C CYS A 58 11.83 11.04 6.86
N GLU A 59 12.65 11.07 7.91
CA GLU A 59 12.36 11.88 9.10
C GLU A 59 13.34 13.05 9.20
N ASP A 60 12.84 14.14 9.78
CA ASP A 60 13.68 15.29 10.08
C ASP A 60 14.44 15.09 11.42
N ASP A 61 15.16 16.10 11.87
CA ASP A 61 15.95 16.03 13.10
C ASP A 61 15.10 15.78 14.34
N ASN A 62 13.82 16.09 14.28
CA ASN A 62 12.88 15.86 15.38
C ASN A 62 12.11 14.56 15.23
N ASN A 63 12.55 13.67 14.35
CA ASN A 63 11.93 12.38 14.06
C ASN A 63 10.48 12.52 13.55
N VAL A 64 10.20 13.62 12.86
CA VAL A 64 8.91 13.87 12.22
C VAL A 64 9.04 13.53 10.74
N THR A 65 8.08 12.76 10.22
CA THR A 65 8.07 12.37 8.80
C THR A 65 7.99 13.61 7.92
N LYS A 66 8.92 13.71 6.97
CA LYS A 66 8.97 14.84 6.05
C LYS A 66 7.69 14.85 5.18
N PRO A 67 7.18 16.04 4.85
CA PRO A 67 5.90 16.13 4.12
C PRO A 67 5.91 15.54 2.71
N TYR A 68 7.08 15.36 2.10
CA TYR A 68 7.16 14.80 0.76
C TYR A 68 7.39 13.27 0.74
N VAL A 69 7.36 12.62 1.90
CA VAL A 69 7.44 11.16 1.95
C VAL A 69 6.14 10.58 1.39
N LEU A 70 6.29 9.63 0.46
CA LEU A 70 5.16 8.94 -0.14
C LEU A 70 4.84 7.69 0.65
N HIS A 71 3.56 7.43 0.86
CA HIS A 71 3.11 6.19 1.47
C HIS A 71 3.24 5.03 0.47
N ALA A 72 3.29 3.81 0.98
CA ALA A 72 3.47 2.62 0.14
C ALA A 72 2.38 2.51 -0.93
N GLU A 73 1.13 2.80 -0.57
CA GLU A 73 0.00 2.75 -1.49
C GLU A 73 0.16 3.75 -2.63
N ALA A 74 0.54 4.98 -2.28
CA ALA A 74 0.75 6.03 -3.28
C ALA A 74 1.88 5.63 -4.24
N ASN A 75 2.96 5.05 -3.71
CA ASN A 75 4.06 4.58 -4.55
C ASN A 75 3.62 3.47 -5.50
N ALA A 76 2.82 2.51 -5.01
CA ALA A 76 2.33 1.42 -5.85
C ALA A 76 1.40 1.94 -6.96
N ILE A 77 0.52 2.88 -6.63
CA ILE A 77 -0.43 3.45 -7.60
C ILE A 77 0.30 4.29 -8.64
N THR A 78 1.22 5.16 -8.23
CA THR A 78 1.93 6.02 -9.17
C THR A 78 2.88 5.24 -10.06
N LYS A 79 3.43 4.13 -9.58
CA LYS A 79 4.23 3.24 -10.41
C LYS A 79 3.41 2.69 -11.58
N LEU A 80 2.13 2.38 -11.34
CA LEU A 80 1.24 1.93 -12.41
C LEU A 80 1.03 2.98 -13.48
N ALA A 81 1.06 4.28 -13.11
CA ALA A 81 0.91 5.36 -14.06
C ALA A 81 2.05 5.39 -15.11
N ARG A 82 3.17 4.74 -14.80
CA ARG A 82 4.33 4.65 -15.71
C ARG A 82 4.37 3.31 -16.44
N SER A 83 3.36 2.48 -16.28
CA SER A 83 3.29 1.15 -16.89
C SER A 83 2.11 1.08 -17.87
N SER A 84 2.01 -0.04 -18.56
CA SER A 84 0.85 -0.32 -19.42
C SER A 84 -0.32 -0.95 -18.65
N ASN A 85 -0.15 -1.21 -17.36
CA ASN A 85 -1.20 -1.78 -16.53
C ASN A 85 -2.03 -0.68 -15.88
N ASN A 86 -3.22 -1.05 -15.43
CA ASN A 86 -4.04 -0.16 -14.62
C ASN A 86 -4.64 -0.93 -13.45
N SER A 87 -5.01 -0.20 -12.41
CA SER A 87 -5.49 -0.80 -11.16
C SER A 87 -7.01 -0.98 -11.11
N ASP A 88 -7.72 -0.71 -12.19
CA ASP A 88 -9.17 -0.84 -12.19
C ASP A 88 -9.58 -2.28 -11.89
N GLY A 89 -10.39 -2.46 -10.84
CA GLY A 89 -10.83 -3.77 -10.40
C GLY A 89 -9.80 -4.56 -9.60
N ALA A 90 -8.63 -3.99 -9.31
CA ALA A 90 -7.56 -4.69 -8.61
C ALA A 90 -7.80 -4.80 -7.11
N THR A 91 -6.98 -5.62 -6.45
CA THR A 91 -6.91 -5.72 -5.00
C THR A 91 -5.58 -5.10 -4.54
N LEU A 92 -5.65 -4.28 -3.51
CA LEU A 92 -4.47 -3.72 -2.86
C LEU A 92 -4.22 -4.46 -1.56
N TYR A 93 -3.01 -4.97 -1.41
CA TYR A 93 -2.52 -5.57 -0.15
C TYR A 93 -1.53 -4.60 0.46
N VAL A 94 -1.79 -4.18 1.68
CA VAL A 94 -0.94 -3.22 2.38
C VAL A 94 -0.76 -3.64 3.82
N THR A 95 0.44 -3.45 4.36
CA THR A 95 0.76 -3.95 5.71
C THR A 95 0.08 -3.15 6.82
N ALA A 96 -0.32 -1.91 6.54
CA ALA A 96 -1.06 -1.08 7.48
C ALA A 96 -2.28 -0.49 6.78
N SER A 97 -3.38 -0.30 7.52
CA SER A 97 -4.59 0.26 6.93
C SER A 97 -4.33 1.65 6.32
N PRO A 98 -4.95 1.98 5.18
CA PRO A 98 -4.69 3.25 4.51
C PRO A 98 -5.18 4.45 5.30
N CYS A 99 -4.43 5.55 5.24
CA CYS A 99 -4.88 6.83 5.76
C CYS A 99 -5.94 7.42 4.83
N ILE A 100 -6.56 8.52 5.25
CA ILE A 100 -7.62 9.15 4.45
C ILE A 100 -7.09 9.61 3.08
N GLU A 101 -5.88 10.14 3.00
CA GLU A 101 -5.29 10.59 1.74
C GLU A 101 -5.06 9.44 0.76
N CYS A 102 -4.50 8.34 1.24
CA CYS A 102 -4.30 7.16 0.40
C CYS A 102 -5.62 6.50 0.01
N SER A 103 -6.61 6.53 0.90
CA SER A 103 -7.94 5.98 0.59
C SER A 103 -8.59 6.71 -0.57
N LYS A 104 -8.43 8.02 -0.66
CA LYS A 104 -8.94 8.79 -1.80
C LYS A 104 -8.29 8.32 -3.10
N LEU A 105 -6.97 8.13 -3.08
CA LEU A 105 -6.24 7.66 -4.25
C LEU A 105 -6.67 6.25 -4.65
N ILE A 106 -6.88 5.37 -3.68
CA ILE A 106 -7.32 4.01 -3.91
C ILE A 106 -8.66 3.99 -4.63
N ILE A 107 -9.61 4.80 -4.14
CA ILE A 107 -10.94 4.91 -4.77
C ILE A 107 -10.82 5.40 -6.21
N GLN A 108 -10.09 6.48 -6.43
CA GLN A 108 -9.94 7.08 -7.76
C GLN A 108 -9.19 6.17 -8.72
N ALA A 109 -8.31 5.33 -8.21
CA ALA A 109 -7.56 4.37 -9.02
C ALA A 109 -8.40 3.15 -9.45
N GLY A 110 -9.63 3.05 -8.96
CA GLY A 110 -10.52 1.95 -9.31
C GLY A 110 -10.22 0.65 -8.58
N ILE A 111 -9.42 0.69 -7.54
CA ILE A 111 -9.11 -0.50 -6.74
C ILE A 111 -10.39 -0.94 -6.03
N ARG A 112 -10.72 -2.21 -6.19
CA ARG A 112 -11.99 -2.75 -5.76
C ARG A 112 -11.96 -3.31 -4.34
N ARG A 113 -10.79 -3.79 -3.91
CA ARG A 113 -10.66 -4.50 -2.64
C ARG A 113 -9.35 -4.10 -1.96
N VAL A 114 -9.41 -3.88 -0.65
CA VAL A 114 -8.22 -3.56 0.14
C VAL A 114 -8.10 -4.56 1.27
N VAL A 115 -6.93 -5.19 1.37
CA VAL A 115 -6.61 -6.14 2.43
C VAL A 115 -5.42 -5.59 3.21
N TYR A 116 -5.55 -5.44 4.51
CA TYR A 116 -4.47 -4.92 5.33
C TYR A 116 -4.25 -5.81 6.55
N ASP A 117 -3.02 -5.78 7.07
CA ASP A 117 -2.61 -6.62 8.18
C ASP A 117 -2.87 -5.93 9.53
N GLU A 118 -2.46 -4.68 9.64
CA GLU A 118 -2.46 -3.95 10.88
C GLU A 118 -3.27 -2.67 10.73
N GLN A 119 -4.24 -2.46 11.63
CA GLN A 119 -5.04 -1.24 11.56
C GLN A 119 -4.26 -0.04 12.06
N TYR A 120 -4.25 1.03 11.25
CA TYR A 120 -3.65 2.28 11.63
C TYR A 120 -4.47 2.93 12.75
N ARG A 121 -3.80 3.72 13.59
CA ARG A 121 -4.40 4.38 14.74
C ARG A 121 -5.63 5.22 14.40
N LEU A 122 -5.60 5.90 13.27
CA LEU A 122 -6.75 6.63 12.73
C LEU A 122 -7.47 5.76 11.72
N ASN A 123 -8.78 5.61 11.85
CA ASN A 123 -9.55 4.75 10.97
C ASN A 123 -10.41 5.50 9.95
N ASP A 124 -10.22 6.81 9.80
CA ASP A 124 -11.00 7.62 8.86
C ASP A 124 -10.81 7.15 7.41
N GLY A 125 -9.62 6.68 7.04
CA GLY A 125 -9.38 6.12 5.72
C GLY A 125 -10.19 4.86 5.47
N VAL A 126 -10.21 3.95 6.43
CA VAL A 126 -10.98 2.71 6.34
C VAL A 126 -12.48 3.02 6.25
N GLU A 127 -12.95 3.97 7.04
CA GLU A 127 -14.35 4.39 7.00
C GLU A 127 -14.73 4.97 5.64
N LEU A 128 -13.84 5.74 5.01
CA LEU A 128 -14.06 6.24 3.67
C LEU A 128 -14.17 5.12 2.64
N LEU A 129 -13.29 4.13 2.74
CA LEU A 129 -13.29 2.99 1.82
C LEU A 129 -14.57 2.15 1.91
N LYS A 130 -15.21 2.14 3.07
CA LYS A 130 -16.46 1.39 3.27
C LYS A 130 -17.67 2.01 2.59
N ARG A 131 -17.55 3.20 2.12
CA ARG A 131 -18.61 3.84 1.35
C ARG A 131 -18.57 3.29 -0.07
#